data_bea330d348278435796604798b5cc6db
#
_entry.id   bea330d348278435796604798b5cc6db
#
_cell.length_a   1.000
_cell.length_b   1.000
_cell.length_c   1.000
_cell.angle_alpha   90.00
_cell.angle_beta   90.00
_cell.angle_gamma   90.00
#
_symmetry.space_group_name_H-M   'P 1'
#
loop_
_entity.id
_entity.type
_entity.pdbx_description
1 polymer ?
#
loop_
_entity_poly.entity_id
_entity_poly.type
_entity_poly.pdbx_seq_one_letter_code
_entity_poly.pdbx_strand_id
1 'polypeptide(L)'
;MEHEIRLYTQPLCGYCDIIKEMLDKAGYVYYTIDITKVDGSKRFLKERNHKTVPQLYVGDTHVNKKDTLEYSIEELSNIINQARLGVASTDWPEGNGEQEF
;
A
#
# COMPACT_ATOMS: atom_id res chain seq x y z
N MET A 1 -2.84 4.61 -15.94
CA MET A 1 -4.22 4.52 -15.42
C MET A 1 -4.29 5.08 -14.03
N GLU A 2 -5.24 5.96 -13.80
CA GLU A 2 -5.35 6.66 -12.53
C GLU A 2 -5.81 5.79 -11.36
N HIS A 3 -6.22 4.56 -11.65
CA HIS A 3 -6.69 3.62 -10.62
C HIS A 3 -5.79 2.41 -10.49
N GLU A 4 -4.57 2.48 -10.98
CA GLU A 4 -3.66 1.36 -10.82
C GLU A 4 -3.30 1.20 -9.34
N ILE A 5 -3.14 -0.05 -8.94
CA ILE A 5 -2.76 -0.40 -7.57
C ILE A 5 -1.25 -0.59 -7.54
N ARG A 6 -0.57 0.13 -6.65
CA ARG A 6 0.88 0.05 -6.49
C ARG A 6 1.21 -0.26 -5.04
N LEU A 7 2.04 -1.26 -4.85
CA LEU A 7 2.52 -1.64 -3.53
C LEU A 7 4.03 -1.38 -3.46
N TYR A 8 4.40 -0.47 -2.60
CA TYR A 8 5.82 -0.15 -2.37
C TYR A 8 6.37 -1.10 -1.33
N THR A 9 7.44 -1.80 -1.70
CA THR A 9 8.01 -2.87 -0.90
C THR A 9 9.53 -2.74 -0.81
N GLN A 10 10.14 -3.62 0.00
CA GLN A 10 11.58 -3.82 -0.02
C GLN A 10 11.87 -5.30 0.28
N PRO A 11 13.09 -5.78 -0.01
CA PRO A 11 13.44 -7.16 0.29
C PRO A 11 13.31 -7.49 1.78
N LEU A 12 13.00 -8.74 2.08
CA LEU A 12 12.91 -9.25 3.44
C LEU A 12 11.86 -8.54 4.30
N CYS A 13 10.79 -8.11 3.65
CA CYS A 13 9.68 -7.46 4.33
C CYS A 13 8.51 -8.44 4.46
N GLY A 14 8.36 -9.03 5.65
CA GLY A 14 7.27 -9.98 5.90
C GLY A 14 5.89 -9.32 5.81
N TYR A 15 5.78 -8.08 6.24
CA TYR A 15 4.52 -7.34 6.16
C TYR A 15 4.12 -7.08 4.71
N CYS A 16 5.10 -6.83 3.85
CA CYS A 16 4.83 -6.64 2.42
C CYS A 16 4.26 -7.92 1.82
N ASP A 17 4.78 -9.07 2.21
CA ASP A 17 4.31 -10.36 1.71
C ASP A 17 2.87 -10.64 2.13
N ILE A 18 2.50 -10.24 3.33
CA ILE A 18 1.12 -10.40 3.81
C ILE A 18 0.16 -9.59 2.94
N ILE A 19 0.50 -8.35 2.64
CA ILE A 19 -0.35 -7.50 1.79
C ILE A 19 -0.44 -8.07 0.36
N LYS A 20 0.66 -8.55 -0.19
CA LYS A 20 0.66 -9.20 -1.50
C LYS A 20 -0.30 -10.38 -1.53
N GLU A 21 -0.24 -11.22 -0.50
CA GLU A 21 -1.12 -12.36 -0.42
C GLU A 21 -2.59 -11.95 -0.35
N MET A 22 -2.90 -10.91 0.40
CA MET A 22 -4.26 -10.41 0.50
C MET A 22 -4.77 -9.90 -0.86
N LEU A 23 -3.94 -9.15 -1.58
CA LEU A 23 -4.29 -8.65 -2.90
C LEU A 23 -4.49 -9.78 -3.90
N ASP A 24 -3.63 -10.79 -3.85
CA ASP A 24 -3.74 -11.96 -4.71
C ASP A 24 -5.04 -12.72 -4.45
N LYS A 25 -5.36 -12.95 -3.19
CA LYS A 25 -6.60 -13.66 -2.81
C LYS A 25 -7.84 -12.88 -3.18
N ALA A 26 -7.77 -11.57 -3.14
CA ALA A 26 -8.89 -10.71 -3.54
C ALA A 26 -9.03 -10.60 -5.06
N GLY A 27 -8.07 -11.10 -5.81
CA GLY A 27 -8.12 -11.08 -7.27
C GLY A 27 -7.71 -9.77 -7.92
N TYR A 28 -7.02 -8.92 -7.21
CA TYR A 28 -6.57 -7.64 -7.77
C TYR A 28 -5.30 -7.79 -8.59
N VAL A 29 -5.21 -7.02 -9.65
CA VAL A 29 -3.98 -6.83 -10.41
C VAL A 29 -3.29 -5.60 -9.83
N TYR A 30 -2.03 -5.74 -9.48
CA TYR A 30 -1.28 -4.67 -8.85
C TYR A 30 0.19 -4.72 -9.27
N TYR A 31 0.88 -3.61 -9.07
CA TYR A 31 2.31 -3.50 -9.33
C TYR A 31 3.06 -3.48 -8.01
N THR A 32 4.18 -4.17 -7.95
CA THR A 32 5.07 -4.08 -6.81
C THR A 32 6.25 -3.20 -7.19
N ILE A 33 6.60 -2.29 -6.29
CA ILE A 33 7.71 -1.36 -6.52
C ILE A 33 8.70 -1.57 -5.39
N ASP A 34 9.83 -2.17 -5.73
CA ASP A 34 10.91 -2.38 -4.77
C ASP A 34 11.69 -1.08 -4.64
N ILE A 35 11.57 -0.45 -3.48
CA ILE A 35 12.16 0.87 -3.26
C ILE A 35 13.68 0.86 -3.22
N THR A 36 14.29 -0.31 -3.16
CA THR A 36 15.74 -0.44 -3.22
C THR A 36 16.26 -0.54 -4.66
N LYS A 37 15.36 -0.76 -5.62
CA LYS A 37 15.72 -0.98 -7.02
C LYS A 37 15.16 0.05 -7.98
N VAL A 38 13.99 0.61 -7.67
CA VAL A 38 13.33 1.56 -8.55
C VAL A 38 13.72 2.97 -8.16
N ASP A 39 14.44 3.65 -9.05
CA ASP A 39 14.92 5.01 -8.80
C ASP A 39 13.75 5.95 -8.50
N GLY A 40 13.92 6.77 -7.46
CA GLY A 40 12.94 7.75 -7.08
C GLY A 40 11.81 7.23 -6.22
N SER A 41 11.65 5.90 -6.09
CA SER A 41 10.53 5.35 -5.32
C SER A 41 10.68 5.62 -3.82
N LYS A 42 11.87 5.46 -3.27
CA LYS A 42 12.12 5.77 -1.86
C LYS A 42 11.90 7.26 -1.58
N ARG A 43 12.36 8.11 -2.48
CA ARG A 43 12.17 9.55 -2.38
C ARG A 43 10.68 9.90 -2.42
N PHE A 44 9.93 9.27 -3.32
CA PHE A 44 8.49 9.45 -3.39
C PHE A 44 7.82 9.22 -2.04
N LEU A 45 8.19 8.13 -1.36
CA LEU A 45 7.63 7.82 -0.04
C LEU A 45 8.08 8.84 1.00
N LYS A 46 9.34 9.22 1.00
CA LYS A 46 9.87 10.20 1.96
C LYS A 46 9.19 11.56 1.82
N GLU A 47 8.92 11.98 0.60
CA GLU A 47 8.26 13.25 0.34
C GLU A 47 6.83 13.26 0.85
N ARG A 48 6.24 12.09 1.06
CA ARG A 48 4.91 11.93 1.63
C ARG A 48 4.93 11.57 3.11
N ASN A 49 6.08 11.74 3.73
CA ASN A 49 6.27 11.48 5.16
C ASN A 49 6.12 10.01 5.56
N HIS A 50 6.30 9.12 4.62
CA HIS A 50 6.34 7.69 4.92
C HIS A 50 7.74 7.31 5.38
N LYS A 51 7.82 6.44 6.35
CA LYS A 51 9.08 5.93 6.89
C LYS A 51 9.17 4.42 6.83
N THR A 52 8.12 3.78 6.36
CA THR A 52 7.97 2.32 6.43
C THR A 52 7.42 1.77 5.13
N VAL A 53 7.57 0.47 4.95
CA VAL A 53 6.90 -0.32 3.94
C VAL A 53 6.15 -1.45 4.65
N PRO A 54 5.06 -1.97 4.13
CA PRO A 54 4.46 -1.68 2.82
C PRO A 54 3.67 -0.38 2.79
N GLN A 55 3.62 0.25 1.63
CA GLN A 55 2.74 1.39 1.40
C GLN A 55 1.91 1.12 0.15
N LEU A 56 0.60 1.17 0.27
CA LEU A 56 -0.31 0.81 -0.79
C LEU A 56 -1.01 2.05 -1.33
N TYR A 57 -0.95 2.21 -2.65
CA TYR A 57 -1.57 3.33 -3.35
C TYR A 57 -2.52 2.81 -4.42
N VAL A 58 -3.66 3.47 -4.54
CA VAL A 58 -4.58 3.26 -5.67
C VAL A 58 -4.61 4.59 -6.41
N GLY A 59 -4.00 4.63 -7.59
CA GLY A 59 -3.73 5.89 -8.24
C GLY A 59 -2.87 6.77 -7.32
N ASP A 60 -3.32 7.95 -7.00
CA ASP A 60 -2.61 8.86 -6.10
C ASP A 60 -3.11 8.78 -4.65
N THR A 61 -4.01 7.86 -4.38
CA THR A 61 -4.62 7.75 -3.06
C THR A 61 -3.90 6.72 -2.20
N HIS A 62 -3.41 7.14 -1.05
CA HIS A 62 -2.82 6.24 -0.07
C HIS A 62 -3.94 5.50 0.67
N VAL A 63 -3.87 4.17 0.72
CA VAL A 63 -5.00 3.38 1.21
C VAL A 63 -4.69 2.47 2.39
N ASN A 64 -3.45 2.31 2.80
CA ASN A 64 -3.21 1.45 3.96
C ASN A 64 -3.32 2.24 5.27
N LYS A 65 -4.03 1.65 6.21
CA LYS A 65 -4.19 2.18 7.55
C LYS A 65 -3.11 1.66 8.47
N LYS A 66 -3.12 2.20 9.68
CA LYS A 66 -2.26 1.76 10.77
C LYS A 66 -2.29 0.26 11.00
N ASP A 67 -3.47 -0.34 10.92
CA ASP A 67 -3.65 -1.77 11.20
C ASP A 67 -3.90 -2.57 9.94
N THR A 68 -3.22 -2.21 8.86
CA THR A 68 -3.41 -2.84 7.55
C THR A 68 -3.28 -4.36 7.60
N LEU A 69 -2.40 -4.88 8.45
CA LEU A 69 -2.18 -6.31 8.55
C LEU A 69 -3.35 -7.05 9.21
N GLU A 70 -4.23 -6.32 9.87
CA GLU A 70 -5.41 -6.90 10.51
C GLU A 70 -6.64 -6.85 9.62
N TYR A 71 -6.52 -6.31 8.42
CA TYR A 71 -7.64 -6.27 7.50
C TYR A 71 -8.03 -7.67 7.08
N SER A 72 -9.33 -7.88 6.98
CA SER A 72 -9.83 -9.00 6.19
C SER A 72 -9.69 -8.64 4.70
N ILE A 73 -9.76 -9.65 3.85
CA ILE A 73 -9.73 -9.44 2.42
C ILE A 73 -10.91 -8.56 1.99
N GLU A 74 -12.06 -8.76 2.61
CA GLU A 74 -13.26 -7.96 2.33
C GLU A 74 -13.05 -6.49 2.68
N GLU A 75 -12.46 -6.19 3.84
CA GLU A 75 -12.18 -4.82 4.24
C GLU A 75 -11.21 -4.15 3.28
N LEU A 76 -10.15 -4.85 2.90
CA LEU A 76 -9.19 -4.32 1.95
C LEU A 76 -9.84 -4.03 0.60
N SER A 77 -10.69 -4.94 0.13
CA SER A 77 -11.43 -4.76 -1.12
C SER A 77 -12.32 -3.53 -1.07
N ASN A 78 -13.02 -3.32 0.04
CA ASN A 78 -13.87 -2.15 0.20
C ASN A 78 -13.07 -0.86 0.14
N ILE A 79 -11.93 -0.85 0.80
CA ILE A 79 -11.05 0.33 0.82
C ILE A 79 -10.54 0.65 -0.59
N ILE A 80 -10.10 -0.37 -1.32
CA ILE A 80 -9.61 -0.18 -2.68
C ILE A 80 -10.72 0.32 -3.59
N ASN A 81 -11.91 -0.26 -3.48
CA ASN A 81 -13.05 0.15 -4.30
C ASN A 81 -13.46 1.59 -4.01
N GLN A 82 -13.46 1.99 -2.75
CA GLN A 82 -13.76 3.37 -2.38
C GLN A 82 -12.72 4.33 -2.95
N ALA A 83 -11.45 3.96 -2.90
CA ALA A 83 -10.39 4.78 -3.48
C ALA A 83 -10.57 4.95 -4.98
N ARG A 84 -10.98 3.89 -5.67
CA ARG A 84 -11.24 3.94 -7.12
C ARG A 84 -12.40 4.84 -7.47
N LEU A 85 -13.35 4.99 -6.56
CA LEU A 85 -14.51 5.86 -6.76
C LEU A 85 -14.22 7.31 -6.33
N GLY A 86 -13.02 7.58 -5.87
CA GLY A 86 -12.65 8.91 -5.40
C GLY A 86 -13.14 9.25 -4.01
N VAL A 87 -13.66 8.27 -3.27
CA VAL A 87 -14.15 8.45 -1.91
C VAL A 87 -13.07 7.95 -0.96
N ALA A 88 -11.95 8.66 -0.91
CA ALA A 88 -10.84 8.25 -0.07
C ALA A 88 -10.91 8.96 1.27
N SER A 89 -10.68 8.22 2.36
CA SER A 89 -10.51 8.84 3.65
C SER A 89 -9.10 9.39 3.75
N THR A 90 -8.98 10.63 4.17
CA THR A 90 -7.69 11.25 4.41
C THR A 90 -7.28 11.14 5.88
N ASP A 91 -8.12 10.54 6.69
CA ASP A 91 -7.93 10.50 8.14
C ASP A 91 -7.17 9.27 8.62
N TRP A 92 -6.61 8.52 7.71
CA TRP A 92 -5.91 7.30 8.06
C TRP A 92 -4.55 7.64 8.65
N PRO A 93 -4.26 7.15 9.86
CA PRO A 93 -2.95 7.36 10.44
C PRO A 93 -1.89 6.60 9.65
N GLU A 94 -0.65 7.04 9.79
CA GLU A 94 0.47 6.31 9.24
C GLU A 94 0.44 4.88 9.74
N GLY A 95 0.78 3.96 8.86
CA GLY A 95 0.91 2.57 9.24
C GLY A 95 2.02 2.40 10.28
N ASN A 96 1.85 1.42 11.14
CA ASN A 96 2.89 1.06 12.08
C ASN A 96 3.04 -0.46 12.06
N GLY A 97 4.10 -0.94 12.68
CA GLY A 97 4.40 -2.35 12.63
C GLY A 97 5.00 -2.78 11.30
N GLU A 98 5.15 -1.87 10.37
CA GLU A 98 5.80 -2.14 9.09
C GLU A 98 7.31 -1.98 9.22
N GLN A 99 7.98 -2.38 8.19
CA GLN A 99 9.43 -2.35 8.11
C GLN A 99 9.91 -0.94 7.76
N GLU A 100 10.79 -0.39 8.57
CA GLU A 100 11.41 0.89 8.24
C GLU A 100 12.36 0.75 7.05
N PHE A 101 12.48 1.81 6.29
CA PHE A 101 13.41 1.85 5.16
C PHE A 101 14.42 2.99 5.28
#